data_fd0ca6c35af79b736a47a814a9cd0a52
#
_entry.id   fd0ca6c35af79b736a47a814a9cd0a52
#
_cell.length_a   1.000
_cell.length_b   1.000
_cell.length_c   1.000
_cell.angle_alpha   90.00
_cell.angle_beta   90.00
_cell.angle_gamma   90.00
#
_symmetry.space_group_name_H-M   'P 1'
#
loop_
_entity.id
_entity.type
_entity.pdbx_description
1 polymer ?
#
loop_
_entity_poly.entity_id
_entity_poly.type
_entity_poly.pdbx_seq_one_letter_code
_entity_poly.pdbx_strand_id
1 'polypeptide(L)'
;PESMHFHVELVGDTLHEDLIHFFQNDALERFRMEIGVQSFQDKTLKAVGRTCNLDKLSQVIEGFAQKKAHQHTDLIAGLPFETLDLFKISYQKLIYLKPFEIQVGILKLLHGTSLFQLKDVYGYEADLIAPYQITKTKWMSFEEIKQVEYCALATEKCYNSQRLKSELDALFQDESIVAFDLMAECGYAIAQLNHPYQVKDFYQALYPVLSKYTDRAQFLIEKAYYRQAKVKPSLIYPIEQFDLNFYRKALLKITEQANKAVFLMDDYVYAILYQNQKQIWYTLNREGTCIDETVISYTK
;
A
#
# COMPACT_ATOMS: atom_id res chain seq x y z
N PRO A 1 4.46 -20.59 -24.38
CA PRO A 1 4.64 -21.41 -23.19
C PRO A 1 3.86 -20.84 -22.02
N GLU A 2 3.28 -21.69 -21.18
CA GLU A 2 2.45 -21.28 -20.01
C GLU A 2 3.23 -20.47 -18.95
N SER A 3 4.56 -20.51 -18.99
CA SER A 3 5.44 -19.80 -18.06
C SER A 3 5.78 -18.36 -18.45
N MET A 4 5.27 -17.85 -19.58
CA MET A 4 5.56 -16.48 -20.02
C MET A 4 4.63 -15.48 -19.35
N HIS A 5 5.23 -14.43 -18.76
CA HIS A 5 4.52 -13.27 -18.27
C HIS A 5 4.82 -12.06 -19.17
N PHE A 6 3.81 -11.25 -19.41
CA PHE A 6 3.89 -10.05 -20.23
C PHE A 6 3.69 -8.81 -19.38
N HIS A 7 4.51 -7.80 -19.60
CA HIS A 7 4.29 -6.47 -19.08
C HIS A 7 3.75 -5.60 -20.22
N VAL A 8 2.61 -4.95 -19.99
CA VAL A 8 1.93 -4.14 -21.01
C VAL A 8 1.52 -2.80 -20.41
N GLU A 9 1.81 -1.73 -21.15
CA GLU A 9 1.32 -0.39 -20.83
C GLU A 9 -0.05 -0.19 -21.47
N LEU A 10 -1.01 0.31 -20.71
CA LEU A 10 -2.39 0.48 -21.14
C LEU A 10 -2.87 1.90 -20.92
N VAL A 11 -3.59 2.43 -21.91
CA VAL A 11 -4.38 3.65 -21.77
C VAL A 11 -5.78 3.24 -21.32
N GLY A 12 -5.99 3.18 -20.00
CA GLY A 12 -7.13 2.49 -19.38
C GLY A 12 -8.51 2.97 -19.86
N ASP A 13 -8.69 4.28 -20.08
CA ASP A 13 -9.96 4.86 -20.52
C ASP A 13 -10.29 4.62 -21.99
N THR A 14 -9.31 4.17 -22.81
CA THR A 14 -9.51 3.83 -24.23
C THR A 14 -9.71 2.33 -24.47
N LEU A 15 -9.57 1.50 -23.45
CA LEU A 15 -9.71 0.05 -23.60
C LEU A 15 -11.12 -0.33 -24.08
N HIS A 16 -11.16 -1.25 -25.06
CA HIS A 16 -12.40 -1.86 -25.52
C HIS A 16 -12.86 -2.92 -24.49
N GLU A 17 -14.16 -3.15 -24.39
CA GLU A 17 -14.75 -4.09 -23.44
C GLU A 17 -14.21 -5.51 -23.58
N ASP A 18 -13.96 -5.98 -24.82
CA ASP A 18 -13.36 -7.30 -25.08
C ASP A 18 -11.96 -7.44 -24.48
N LEU A 19 -11.14 -6.38 -24.52
CA LEU A 19 -9.82 -6.37 -23.91
C LEU A 19 -9.91 -6.33 -22.38
N ILE A 20 -10.84 -5.56 -21.83
CA ILE A 20 -11.09 -5.55 -20.39
C ILE A 20 -11.49 -6.95 -19.94
N HIS A 21 -12.43 -7.58 -20.63
CA HIS A 21 -12.86 -8.96 -20.33
C HIS A 21 -11.70 -9.96 -20.44
N PHE A 22 -10.89 -9.87 -21.49
CA PHE A 22 -9.72 -10.73 -21.68
C PHE A 22 -8.74 -10.63 -20.50
N PHE A 23 -8.35 -9.42 -20.09
CA PHE A 23 -7.43 -9.23 -18.97
C PHE A 23 -8.02 -9.65 -17.62
N GLN A 24 -9.33 -9.55 -17.45
CA GLN A 24 -10.01 -9.91 -16.21
C GLN A 24 -10.25 -11.42 -16.04
N ASN A 25 -10.26 -12.20 -17.11
CA ASN A 25 -10.68 -13.60 -17.06
C ASN A 25 -9.68 -14.55 -17.74
N ASP A 26 -9.29 -14.28 -18.99
CA ASP A 26 -8.54 -15.25 -19.80
C ASP A 26 -7.02 -15.14 -19.58
N ALA A 27 -6.55 -13.98 -19.15
CA ALA A 27 -5.13 -13.64 -19.08
C ALA A 27 -4.67 -13.12 -17.71
N LEU A 28 -5.49 -13.28 -16.68
CA LEU A 28 -5.35 -12.65 -15.37
C LEU A 28 -3.95 -12.85 -14.73
N GLU A 29 -3.41 -14.07 -14.79
CA GLU A 29 -2.13 -14.43 -14.17
C GLU A 29 -0.92 -14.17 -15.08
N ARG A 30 -1.14 -13.90 -16.36
CA ARG A 30 -0.07 -13.80 -17.37
C ARG A 30 0.37 -12.37 -17.66
N PHE A 31 -0.46 -11.39 -17.31
CA PHE A 31 -0.19 -9.98 -17.62
C PHE A 31 0.01 -9.16 -16.37
N ARG A 32 1.03 -8.32 -16.40
CA ARG A 32 1.23 -7.19 -15.52
C ARG A 32 0.88 -5.95 -16.32
N MET A 33 -0.14 -5.23 -15.89
CA MET A 33 -0.69 -4.10 -16.60
C MET A 33 -0.23 -2.81 -15.93
N GLU A 34 0.44 -1.93 -16.67
CA GLU A 34 0.77 -0.58 -16.23
C GLU A 34 -0.28 0.38 -16.78
N ILE A 35 -0.99 1.06 -15.87
CA ILE A 35 -2.07 1.97 -16.19
C ILE A 35 -1.72 3.35 -15.68
N GLY A 36 -1.23 4.21 -16.56
CA GLY A 36 -0.86 5.57 -16.22
C GLY A 36 -2.10 6.43 -15.93
N VAL A 37 -2.33 6.78 -14.67
CA VAL A 37 -3.35 7.74 -14.25
C VAL A 37 -2.80 9.16 -14.34
N GLN A 38 -1.61 9.37 -13.85
CA GLN A 38 -0.84 10.62 -13.72
C GLN A 38 -1.45 11.59 -12.70
N SER A 39 -2.72 11.94 -12.83
CA SER A 39 -3.49 12.81 -11.95
C SER A 39 -4.98 12.55 -12.15
N PHE A 40 -5.80 12.86 -11.14
CA PHE A 40 -7.27 12.94 -11.28
C PHE A 40 -7.77 14.38 -11.49
N GLN A 41 -6.86 15.33 -11.83
CA GLN A 41 -7.19 16.71 -12.06
C GLN A 41 -7.22 17.00 -13.58
N ASP A 42 -8.40 17.26 -14.12
CA ASP A 42 -8.61 17.47 -15.56
C ASP A 42 -7.76 18.63 -16.12
N LYS A 43 -7.63 19.73 -15.35
CA LYS A 43 -6.79 20.86 -15.72
C LYS A 43 -5.31 20.49 -15.81
N THR A 44 -4.83 19.68 -14.89
CA THR A 44 -3.46 19.16 -14.84
C THR A 44 -3.18 18.25 -16.02
N LEU A 45 -4.08 17.31 -16.30
CA LEU A 45 -3.95 16.40 -17.45
C LEU A 45 -3.92 17.16 -18.78
N LYS A 46 -4.82 18.10 -18.97
CA LYS A 46 -4.84 18.96 -20.19
C LYS A 46 -3.55 19.75 -20.37
N ALA A 47 -2.95 20.23 -19.28
CA ALA A 47 -1.69 20.99 -19.34
C ALA A 47 -0.49 20.16 -19.82
N VAL A 48 -0.54 18.84 -19.67
CA VAL A 48 0.47 17.91 -20.19
C VAL A 48 0.02 17.20 -21.48
N GLY A 49 -1.00 17.75 -22.16
CA GLY A 49 -1.50 17.24 -23.44
C GLY A 49 -2.27 15.92 -23.34
N ARG A 50 -2.78 15.58 -22.15
CA ARG A 50 -3.54 14.35 -21.93
C ARG A 50 -5.04 14.66 -21.79
N THR A 51 -5.85 13.96 -22.58
CA THR A 51 -7.31 13.91 -22.42
C THR A 51 -7.66 12.52 -21.91
N CYS A 52 -8.41 12.44 -20.82
CA CYS A 52 -8.75 11.18 -20.19
C CYS A 52 -10.20 11.20 -19.69
N ASN A 53 -10.93 10.13 -19.94
CA ASN A 53 -12.20 9.88 -19.30
C ASN A 53 -11.94 9.23 -17.90
N LEU A 54 -11.84 10.07 -16.88
CA LEU A 54 -11.49 9.69 -15.52
C LEU A 54 -12.50 8.71 -14.88
N ASP A 55 -13.77 8.78 -15.26
CA ASP A 55 -14.80 7.86 -14.73
C ASP A 55 -14.61 6.47 -15.34
N LYS A 56 -14.41 6.36 -16.65
CA LYS A 56 -14.12 5.08 -17.31
C LYS A 56 -12.79 4.50 -16.82
N LEU A 57 -11.75 5.33 -16.68
CA LEU A 57 -10.45 4.91 -16.11
C LEU A 57 -10.64 4.31 -14.72
N SER A 58 -11.40 4.97 -13.84
CA SER A 58 -11.69 4.48 -12.49
C SER A 58 -12.41 3.14 -12.51
N GLN A 59 -13.43 2.97 -13.36
CA GLN A 59 -14.16 1.71 -13.53
C GLN A 59 -13.24 0.56 -13.99
N VAL A 60 -12.31 0.83 -14.90
CA VAL A 60 -11.34 -0.17 -15.38
C VAL A 60 -10.42 -0.60 -14.25
N ILE A 61 -9.84 0.35 -13.51
CA ILE A 61 -8.94 0.07 -12.37
C ILE A 61 -9.68 -0.74 -11.30
N GLU A 62 -10.86 -0.32 -10.91
CA GLU A 62 -11.67 -1.01 -9.90
C GLU A 62 -12.05 -2.43 -10.37
N GLY A 63 -12.47 -2.59 -11.61
CA GLY A 63 -12.82 -3.89 -12.19
C GLY A 63 -11.63 -4.87 -12.21
N PHE A 64 -10.42 -4.37 -12.48
CA PHE A 64 -9.20 -5.17 -12.39
C PHE A 64 -8.85 -5.50 -10.92
N ALA A 65 -9.02 -4.56 -9.99
CA ALA A 65 -8.79 -4.78 -8.58
C ALA A 65 -9.71 -5.85 -7.99
N GLN A 66 -11.01 -5.84 -8.33
CA GLN A 66 -12.00 -6.84 -7.91
C GLN A 66 -11.63 -8.25 -8.38
N LYS A 67 -11.00 -8.37 -9.54
CA LYS A 67 -10.50 -9.65 -10.09
C LYS A 67 -9.11 -10.01 -9.57
N LYS A 68 -8.49 -9.18 -8.73
CA LYS A 68 -7.10 -9.32 -8.25
C LYS A 68 -6.07 -9.38 -9.40
N ALA A 69 -6.37 -8.71 -10.51
CA ALA A 69 -5.46 -8.60 -11.63
C ALA A 69 -4.20 -7.82 -11.21
N HIS A 70 -3.04 -8.24 -11.70
CA HIS A 70 -1.77 -7.60 -11.38
C HIS A 70 -1.63 -6.29 -12.16
N GLN A 71 -2.21 -5.22 -11.61
CA GLN A 71 -2.15 -3.89 -12.18
C GLN A 71 -1.28 -2.96 -11.36
N HIS A 72 -0.52 -2.15 -12.06
CA HIS A 72 0.32 -1.08 -11.56
C HIS A 72 -0.27 0.25 -12.04
N THR A 73 -0.55 1.15 -11.12
CA THR A 73 -1.16 2.46 -11.43
C THR A 73 -0.26 3.58 -11.00
N ASP A 74 -0.12 4.63 -11.83
CA ASP A 74 0.86 5.69 -11.61
C ASP A 74 0.19 7.02 -11.31
N LEU A 75 0.70 7.73 -10.28
CA LEU A 75 0.48 9.15 -10.05
C LEU A 75 1.80 9.90 -10.17
N ILE A 76 1.78 11.11 -10.73
CA ILE A 76 2.96 11.95 -10.86
C ILE A 76 2.70 13.28 -10.14
N ALA A 77 3.44 13.53 -9.08
CA ALA A 77 3.42 14.81 -8.38
C ALA A 77 4.28 15.86 -9.11
N GLY A 78 3.86 17.13 -8.98
CA GLY A 78 4.56 18.25 -9.57
C GLY A 78 4.16 18.56 -11.01
N LEU A 79 3.07 18.00 -11.49
CA LEU A 79 2.47 18.39 -12.76
C LEU A 79 1.92 19.82 -12.70
N PRO A 80 1.78 20.53 -13.84
CA PRO A 80 1.28 21.89 -13.86
C PRO A 80 -0.12 22.02 -13.24
N PHE A 81 -0.36 23.09 -12.47
CA PHE A 81 -1.62 23.41 -11.80
C PHE A 81 -2.05 22.47 -10.68
N GLU A 82 -1.22 21.51 -10.28
CA GLU A 82 -1.52 20.58 -9.20
C GLU A 82 -0.81 21.00 -7.90
N THR A 83 -1.59 21.47 -6.92
CA THR A 83 -1.12 21.73 -5.55
C THR A 83 -1.03 20.40 -4.76
N LEU A 84 -0.37 20.43 -3.61
CA LEU A 84 -0.34 19.25 -2.71
C LEU A 84 -1.76 18.78 -2.36
N ASP A 85 -2.70 19.69 -2.08
CA ASP A 85 -4.08 19.33 -1.74
C ASP A 85 -4.79 18.61 -2.91
N LEU A 86 -4.57 19.07 -4.15
CA LEU A 86 -5.12 18.39 -5.32
C LEU A 86 -4.47 17.01 -5.54
N PHE A 87 -3.18 16.89 -5.27
CA PHE A 87 -2.48 15.60 -5.31
C PHE A 87 -2.99 14.64 -4.23
N LYS A 88 -3.25 15.12 -3.00
CA LYS A 88 -3.88 14.33 -1.93
C LYS A 88 -5.24 13.78 -2.36
N ILE A 89 -6.06 14.60 -3.03
CA ILE A 89 -7.35 14.15 -3.58
C ILE A 89 -7.13 13.06 -4.64
N SER A 90 -6.16 13.23 -5.52
CA SER A 90 -5.82 12.23 -6.54
C SER A 90 -5.34 10.90 -5.90
N TYR A 91 -4.50 10.99 -4.88
CA TYR A 91 -4.01 9.83 -4.14
C TYR A 91 -5.14 9.11 -3.39
N GLN A 92 -6.00 9.87 -2.68
CA GLN A 92 -7.16 9.34 -1.97
C GLN A 92 -8.10 8.58 -2.92
N LYS A 93 -8.40 9.19 -4.08
CA LYS A 93 -9.24 8.54 -5.09
C LYS A 93 -8.63 7.25 -5.59
N LEU A 94 -7.32 7.23 -5.87
CA LEU A 94 -6.63 6.03 -6.35
C LEU A 94 -6.60 4.92 -5.31
N ILE A 95 -6.31 5.24 -4.05
CA ILE A 95 -6.27 4.26 -2.96
C ILE A 95 -7.64 3.57 -2.77
N TYR A 96 -8.75 4.30 -2.93
CA TYR A 96 -10.10 3.74 -2.83
C TYR A 96 -10.45 2.77 -3.97
N LEU A 97 -9.81 2.88 -5.12
CA LEU A 97 -9.94 1.91 -6.21
C LEU A 97 -9.19 0.60 -5.94
N LYS A 98 -8.39 0.54 -4.88
CA LYS A 98 -7.66 -0.64 -4.39
C LYS A 98 -6.81 -1.35 -5.44
N PRO A 99 -6.03 -0.64 -6.27
CA PRO A 99 -5.18 -1.29 -7.26
C PRO A 99 -4.20 -2.26 -6.58
N PHE A 100 -3.62 -3.16 -7.36
CA PHE A 100 -2.64 -4.10 -6.84
C PHE A 100 -1.38 -3.37 -6.35
N GLU A 101 -0.85 -2.46 -7.17
CA GLU A 101 0.29 -1.59 -6.85
C GLU A 101 0.00 -0.14 -7.26
N ILE A 102 0.57 0.81 -6.52
CA ILE A 102 0.53 2.25 -6.80
C ILE A 102 1.96 2.75 -6.89
N GLN A 103 2.32 3.37 -7.99
CA GLN A 103 3.55 4.14 -8.10
C GLN A 103 3.26 5.62 -7.89
N VAL A 104 3.87 6.19 -6.87
CA VAL A 104 3.89 7.62 -6.65
C VAL A 104 5.21 8.15 -7.20
N GLY A 105 5.14 8.73 -8.39
CA GLY A 105 6.29 9.34 -9.04
C GLY A 105 6.37 10.84 -8.77
N ILE A 106 7.57 11.40 -8.86
CA ILE A 106 7.80 12.83 -8.91
C ILE A 106 8.28 13.17 -10.32
N LEU A 107 7.74 14.24 -10.89
CA LEU A 107 8.04 14.67 -12.25
C LEU A 107 9.55 14.78 -12.48
N LYS A 108 10.01 14.20 -13.58
CA LYS A 108 11.38 14.34 -14.08
C LYS A 108 11.38 15.36 -15.22
N LEU A 109 12.14 16.44 -15.05
CA LEU A 109 12.21 17.53 -16.02
C LEU A 109 13.24 17.22 -17.12
N LEU A 110 12.83 16.36 -18.05
CA LEU A 110 13.70 15.83 -19.09
C LEU A 110 13.97 16.86 -20.19
N HIS A 111 15.22 17.02 -20.57
CA HIS A 111 15.64 17.87 -21.68
C HIS A 111 14.89 17.52 -22.98
N GLY A 112 14.49 18.53 -23.73
CA GLY A 112 13.80 18.36 -25.01
C GLY A 112 12.28 18.18 -24.91
N THR A 113 11.71 18.05 -23.69
CA THR A 113 10.27 17.99 -23.48
C THR A 113 9.63 19.38 -23.46
N SER A 114 8.33 19.45 -23.75
CA SER A 114 7.56 20.69 -23.65
C SER A 114 7.57 21.28 -22.23
N LEU A 115 7.52 20.43 -21.19
CA LEU A 115 7.62 20.88 -19.80
C LEU A 115 8.95 21.53 -19.48
N PHE A 116 10.07 20.98 -20.03
CA PHE A 116 11.38 21.58 -19.89
C PHE A 116 11.46 22.98 -20.53
N GLN A 117 10.83 23.17 -21.70
CA GLN A 117 10.76 24.47 -22.37
C GLN A 117 9.94 25.51 -21.56
N LEU A 118 8.96 25.05 -20.80
CA LEU A 118 8.09 25.86 -19.96
C LEU A 118 8.56 25.95 -18.50
N LYS A 119 9.77 25.49 -18.18
CA LYS A 119 10.26 25.41 -16.80
C LYS A 119 10.19 26.72 -16.03
N ASP A 120 10.56 27.84 -16.67
CA ASP A 120 10.57 29.15 -16.03
C ASP A 120 9.12 29.68 -15.83
N VAL A 121 8.22 29.39 -16.77
CA VAL A 121 6.80 29.75 -16.68
C VAL A 121 6.11 29.02 -15.52
N TYR A 122 6.45 27.76 -15.32
CA TYR A 122 5.88 26.89 -14.29
C TYR A 122 6.69 26.89 -12.98
N GLY A 123 7.80 27.66 -12.94
CA GLY A 123 8.65 27.79 -11.76
C GLY A 123 9.25 26.48 -11.31
N TYR A 124 9.64 25.61 -12.26
CA TYR A 124 10.28 24.36 -11.95
C TYR A 124 11.73 24.55 -11.50
N GLU A 125 12.04 24.04 -10.33
CA GLU A 125 13.39 23.77 -9.88
C GLU A 125 13.59 22.25 -9.89
N ALA A 126 14.74 21.77 -10.37
CA ALA A 126 15.03 20.34 -10.51
C ALA A 126 16.49 20.06 -10.24
N ASP A 127 16.81 18.79 -9.93
CA ASP A 127 18.16 18.31 -9.79
C ASP A 127 18.95 18.51 -11.11
N LEU A 128 20.19 18.94 -11.01
CA LEU A 128 21.07 19.17 -12.17
C LEU A 128 21.60 17.87 -12.79
N ILE A 129 21.49 16.77 -12.06
CA ILE A 129 21.94 15.43 -12.48
C ILE A 129 20.75 14.50 -12.67
N ALA A 130 20.93 13.49 -13.52
CA ALA A 130 19.88 12.47 -13.69
C ALA A 130 19.47 11.85 -12.32
N PRO A 131 18.18 11.64 -12.10
CA PRO A 131 17.10 11.60 -13.08
C PRO A 131 16.39 12.94 -13.35
N TYR A 132 16.96 14.09 -12.97
CA TYR A 132 16.40 15.44 -13.16
C TYR A 132 15.04 15.62 -12.48
N GLN A 133 14.89 15.06 -11.29
CA GLN A 133 13.67 15.13 -10.50
C GLN A 133 13.44 16.57 -10.08
N ILE A 134 12.18 17.04 -10.17
CA ILE A 134 11.83 18.36 -9.67
C ILE A 134 11.91 18.40 -8.14
N THR A 135 12.35 19.52 -7.62
CA THR A 135 12.42 19.80 -6.19
C THR A 135 11.37 20.83 -5.76
N LYS A 136 10.85 21.62 -6.71
CA LYS A 136 9.84 22.65 -6.48
C LYS A 136 9.14 23.03 -7.77
N THR A 137 7.92 23.52 -7.66
CA THR A 137 7.13 24.10 -8.75
C THR A 137 6.45 25.39 -8.27
N LYS A 138 5.74 26.06 -9.18
CA LYS A 138 4.88 27.20 -8.81
C LYS A 138 3.74 26.83 -7.85
N TRP A 139 3.37 25.54 -7.78
CA TRP A 139 2.20 25.03 -7.04
C TRP A 139 2.57 24.13 -5.87
N MET A 140 3.79 23.62 -5.81
CA MET A 140 4.33 22.80 -4.70
C MET A 140 5.69 23.33 -4.27
N SER A 141 5.85 23.56 -2.98
CA SER A 141 7.12 23.90 -2.34
C SER A 141 8.06 22.69 -2.27
N PHE A 142 9.30 22.94 -1.86
CA PHE A 142 10.26 21.88 -1.61
C PHE A 142 9.79 20.91 -0.50
N GLU A 143 9.24 21.47 0.59
CA GLU A 143 8.73 20.72 1.72
C GLU A 143 7.54 19.84 1.33
N GLU A 144 6.66 20.32 0.44
CA GLU A 144 5.53 19.56 -0.08
C GLU A 144 5.99 18.41 -0.99
N ILE A 145 6.99 18.64 -1.85
CA ILE A 145 7.59 17.55 -2.65
C ILE A 145 8.23 16.50 -1.73
N LYS A 146 8.87 16.92 -0.64
CA LYS A 146 9.40 15.97 0.37
C LYS A 146 8.31 15.13 1.04
N GLN A 147 7.13 15.70 1.31
CA GLN A 147 6.00 14.91 1.82
C GLN A 147 5.55 13.86 0.79
N VAL A 148 5.55 14.20 -0.50
CA VAL A 148 5.27 13.23 -1.57
C VAL A 148 6.31 12.11 -1.60
N GLU A 149 7.61 12.42 -1.43
CA GLU A 149 8.66 11.39 -1.34
C GLU A 149 8.42 10.42 -0.18
N TYR A 150 8.03 10.93 1.00
CA TYR A 150 7.68 10.08 2.13
C TYR A 150 6.43 9.23 1.84
N CYS A 151 5.39 9.83 1.25
CA CYS A 151 4.21 9.08 0.84
C CYS A 151 4.58 7.96 -0.16
N ALA A 152 5.42 8.24 -1.15
CA ALA A 152 5.92 7.26 -2.12
C ALA A 152 6.68 6.11 -1.44
N LEU A 153 7.56 6.43 -0.48
CA LEU A 153 8.30 5.43 0.29
C LEU A 153 7.37 4.51 1.07
N ALA A 154 6.37 5.06 1.76
CA ALA A 154 5.40 4.25 2.50
C ALA A 154 4.52 3.42 1.55
N THR A 155 4.09 3.99 0.42
CA THR A 155 3.32 3.26 -0.59
C THR A 155 4.08 2.03 -1.07
N GLU A 156 5.36 2.17 -1.37
CA GLU A 156 6.22 1.05 -1.76
C GLU A 156 6.41 0.04 -0.61
N LYS A 157 6.75 0.51 0.60
CA LYS A 157 7.14 -0.37 1.71
C LYS A 157 5.97 -0.97 2.49
N CYS A 158 4.81 -0.31 2.53
CA CYS A 158 3.64 -0.75 3.30
C CYS A 158 2.56 -1.36 2.40
N TYR A 159 2.22 -0.67 1.29
CA TYR A 159 1.12 -1.04 0.41
C TYR A 159 1.56 -2.04 -0.68
N ASN A 160 2.46 -1.65 -1.59
CA ASN A 160 2.91 -2.48 -2.72
C ASN A 160 3.59 -3.78 -2.26
N SER A 161 4.41 -3.70 -1.21
CA SER A 161 5.04 -4.88 -0.61
C SER A 161 4.05 -5.86 0.04
N GLN A 162 2.77 -5.55 0.08
CA GLN A 162 1.68 -6.29 0.73
C GLN A 162 1.84 -6.40 2.27
N ARG A 163 2.80 -5.70 2.88
CA ARG A 163 3.08 -5.82 4.32
C ARG A 163 1.94 -5.34 5.20
N LEU A 164 1.29 -4.24 4.81
CA LEU A 164 0.19 -3.62 5.55
C LEU A 164 -1.02 -3.35 4.66
N LYS A 165 -1.04 -3.82 3.40
CA LYS A 165 -2.09 -3.48 2.44
C LYS A 165 -3.49 -3.74 2.99
N SER A 166 -3.75 -4.92 3.53
CA SER A 166 -5.09 -5.26 4.05
C SER A 166 -5.48 -4.46 5.30
N GLU A 167 -4.50 -4.10 6.13
CA GLU A 167 -4.71 -3.25 7.31
C GLU A 167 -4.99 -1.79 6.89
N LEU A 168 -4.23 -1.28 5.91
CA LEU A 168 -4.44 0.05 5.33
C LEU A 168 -5.77 0.14 4.58
N ASP A 169 -6.11 -0.87 3.77
CA ASP A 169 -7.40 -0.92 3.08
C ASP A 169 -8.59 -0.91 4.05
N ALA A 170 -8.43 -1.51 5.24
CA ALA A 170 -9.44 -1.47 6.29
C ALA A 170 -9.50 -0.10 6.99
N LEU A 171 -8.35 0.53 7.27
CA LEU A 171 -8.28 1.87 7.85
C LEU A 171 -8.89 2.93 6.94
N PHE A 172 -8.61 2.86 5.65
CA PHE A 172 -9.12 3.81 4.66
C PHE A 172 -10.63 3.67 4.36
N GLN A 173 -11.35 2.73 5.01
CA GLN A 173 -12.82 2.77 5.03
C GLN A 173 -13.35 3.89 5.93
N ASP A 174 -12.55 4.39 6.85
CA ASP A 174 -12.87 5.61 7.62
C ASP A 174 -12.53 6.84 6.76
N GLU A 175 -13.57 7.50 6.24
CA GLU A 175 -13.43 8.68 5.38
C GLU A 175 -12.79 9.89 6.07
N SER A 176 -12.70 9.89 7.40
CA SER A 176 -11.99 10.92 8.15
C SER A 176 -10.47 10.82 8.01
N ILE A 177 -9.94 9.67 7.59
CA ILE A 177 -8.51 9.42 7.42
C ILE A 177 -8.06 9.86 6.02
N VAL A 178 -7.25 10.91 5.96
CA VAL A 178 -6.57 11.31 4.73
C VAL A 178 -5.41 10.35 4.46
N ALA A 179 -5.57 9.47 3.48
CA ALA A 179 -4.62 8.39 3.20
C ALA A 179 -3.21 8.93 2.91
N PHE A 180 -3.10 10.05 2.19
CA PHE A 180 -1.81 10.68 1.91
C PHE A 180 -1.08 11.07 3.19
N ASP A 181 -1.76 11.71 4.14
CA ASP A 181 -1.13 12.20 5.37
C ASP A 181 -0.63 11.04 6.23
N LEU A 182 -1.44 10.00 6.41
CA LEU A 182 -1.03 8.78 7.10
C LEU A 182 0.20 8.16 6.41
N MET A 183 0.18 8.02 5.09
CA MET A 183 1.28 7.41 4.35
C MET A 183 2.55 8.29 4.38
N ALA A 184 2.44 9.61 4.30
CA ALA A 184 3.58 10.51 4.43
C ALA A 184 4.23 10.42 5.82
N GLU A 185 3.44 10.35 6.89
CA GLU A 185 3.96 10.13 8.25
C GLU A 185 4.62 8.75 8.41
N CYS A 186 4.02 7.70 7.86
CA CYS A 186 4.63 6.36 7.82
C CYS A 186 5.97 6.38 7.07
N GLY A 187 6.03 7.03 5.92
CA GLY A 187 7.25 7.15 5.13
C GLY A 187 8.34 7.95 5.86
N TYR A 188 7.97 9.02 6.53
CA TYR A 188 8.90 9.75 7.40
C TYR A 188 9.47 8.83 8.50
N ALA A 189 8.62 8.08 9.20
CA ALA A 189 9.08 7.15 10.24
C ALA A 189 10.01 6.05 9.68
N ILE A 190 9.71 5.51 8.51
CA ILE A 190 10.57 4.53 7.82
C ILE A 190 11.92 5.14 7.45
N ALA A 191 11.93 6.39 6.95
CA ALA A 191 13.16 7.08 6.54
C ALA A 191 14.11 7.38 7.72
N GLN A 192 13.61 7.40 8.97
CA GLN A 192 14.43 7.57 10.18
C GLN A 192 15.10 6.27 10.66
N LEU A 193 14.76 5.12 10.08
CA LEU A 193 15.37 3.85 10.47
C LEU A 193 16.83 3.79 10.02
N ASN A 194 17.70 3.36 10.95
CA ASN A 194 19.11 3.10 10.63
C ASN A 194 19.25 1.83 9.78
N HIS A 195 19.83 1.95 8.61
CA HIS A 195 20.08 0.80 7.73
C HIS A 195 21.38 0.06 8.06
N PRO A 196 21.40 -1.29 8.02
CA PRO A 196 20.25 -2.18 7.82
C PRO A 196 19.39 -2.32 9.09
N TYR A 197 18.07 -2.30 8.95
CA TYR A 197 17.13 -2.53 10.05
C TYR A 197 16.51 -3.93 9.98
N GLN A 198 16.04 -4.43 11.13
CA GLN A 198 15.30 -5.69 11.19
C GLN A 198 13.83 -5.48 10.81
N VAL A 199 13.16 -6.53 10.37
CA VAL A 199 11.73 -6.49 10.05
C VAL A 199 10.90 -6.00 11.23
N LYS A 200 11.28 -6.37 12.46
CA LYS A 200 10.65 -5.90 13.70
C LYS A 200 10.71 -4.38 13.84
N ASP A 201 11.88 -3.77 13.56
CA ASP A 201 12.09 -2.32 13.71
C ASP A 201 11.17 -1.54 12.77
N PHE A 202 10.94 -2.06 11.55
CA PHE A 202 10.00 -1.48 10.60
C PHE A 202 8.59 -1.38 11.19
N TYR A 203 8.06 -2.47 11.73
CA TYR A 203 6.72 -2.48 12.32
C TYR A 203 6.63 -1.62 13.59
N GLN A 204 7.66 -1.64 14.42
CA GLN A 204 7.72 -0.81 15.63
C GLN A 204 7.77 0.69 15.32
N ALA A 205 8.42 1.10 14.23
CA ALA A 205 8.45 2.50 13.81
C ALA A 205 7.08 3.02 13.34
N LEU A 206 6.23 2.13 12.79
CA LEU A 206 4.91 2.50 12.30
C LEU A 206 3.86 2.61 13.42
N TYR A 207 4.06 1.94 14.55
CA TYR A 207 3.09 1.93 15.65
C TYR A 207 2.72 3.33 16.16
N PRO A 208 3.68 4.23 16.49
CA PRO A 208 3.35 5.59 16.97
C PRO A 208 2.58 6.41 15.93
N VAL A 209 2.81 6.14 14.64
CA VAL A 209 2.06 6.81 13.56
C VAL A 209 0.62 6.31 13.53
N LEU A 210 0.42 4.99 13.41
CA LEU A 210 -0.92 4.43 13.34
C LEU A 210 -1.75 4.74 14.59
N SER A 211 -1.13 4.85 15.76
CA SER A 211 -1.81 5.19 17.02
C SER A 211 -2.46 6.58 17.04
N LYS A 212 -2.11 7.47 16.11
CA LYS A 212 -2.77 8.77 15.95
C LYS A 212 -4.10 8.64 15.19
N TYR A 213 -4.27 7.57 14.43
CA TYR A 213 -5.40 7.36 13.52
C TYR A 213 -6.37 6.28 14.00
N THR A 214 -5.91 5.38 14.86
CA THR A 214 -6.76 4.30 15.40
C THR A 214 -6.22 3.78 16.74
N ASP A 215 -7.11 3.47 17.66
CA ASP A 215 -6.82 2.77 18.92
C ASP A 215 -6.44 1.29 18.70
N ARG A 216 -6.72 0.75 17.50
CA ARG A 216 -6.39 -0.61 17.09
C ARG A 216 -4.96 -0.76 16.51
N ALA A 217 -4.13 0.28 16.58
CA ALA A 217 -2.81 0.32 15.94
C ALA A 217 -1.92 -0.87 16.33
N GLN A 218 -1.87 -1.22 17.61
CA GLN A 218 -1.06 -2.36 18.07
C GLN A 218 -1.49 -3.66 17.38
N PHE A 219 -2.80 -3.93 17.36
CA PHE A 219 -3.32 -5.14 16.72
C PHE A 219 -3.00 -5.18 15.23
N LEU A 220 -3.19 -4.07 14.50
CA LEU A 220 -2.92 -4.02 13.07
C LEU A 220 -1.44 -4.30 12.77
N ILE A 221 -0.55 -3.73 13.56
CA ILE A 221 0.90 -3.95 13.44
C ILE A 221 1.27 -5.40 13.76
N GLU A 222 0.78 -5.96 14.86
CA GLU A 222 1.05 -7.35 15.24
C GLU A 222 0.48 -8.33 14.22
N LYS A 223 -0.74 -8.10 13.76
CA LYS A 223 -1.38 -8.92 12.72
C LYS A 223 -0.55 -8.93 11.44
N ALA A 224 -0.13 -7.75 10.95
CA ALA A 224 0.67 -7.63 9.76
C ALA A 224 2.05 -8.31 9.91
N TYR A 225 2.71 -8.07 11.04
CA TYR A 225 4.03 -8.64 11.34
C TYR A 225 3.98 -10.18 11.40
N TYR A 226 3.03 -10.74 12.16
CA TYR A 226 2.93 -12.18 12.32
C TYR A 226 2.46 -12.88 11.04
N ARG A 227 1.59 -12.24 10.26
CA ARG A 227 1.11 -12.80 8.98
C ARG A 227 2.24 -13.02 7.96
N GLN A 228 3.27 -12.19 7.96
CA GLN A 228 4.38 -12.30 7.02
C GLN A 228 5.45 -13.30 7.44
N ALA A 229 5.49 -13.71 8.68
CA ALA A 229 6.51 -14.63 9.17
C ALA A 229 6.22 -16.06 8.71
N LYS A 230 7.20 -16.70 8.07
CA LYS A 230 7.13 -18.12 7.66
C LYS A 230 7.39 -19.09 8.82
N VAL A 231 7.98 -18.59 9.90
CA VAL A 231 8.26 -19.27 11.16
C VAL A 231 7.88 -18.34 12.29
N LYS A 232 7.62 -18.88 13.49
CA LYS A 232 7.28 -18.06 14.65
C LYS A 232 8.34 -16.97 14.88
N PRO A 233 8.00 -15.66 14.70
CA PRO A 233 8.94 -14.57 14.94
C PRO A 233 9.07 -14.27 16.44
N SER A 234 10.02 -13.38 16.79
CA SER A 234 10.08 -12.79 18.13
C SER A 234 8.86 -11.91 18.39
N LEU A 235 8.46 -11.78 19.65
CA LEU A 235 7.40 -10.84 20.03
C LEU A 235 7.80 -9.41 19.70
N ILE A 236 6.84 -8.64 19.19
CA ILE A 236 7.02 -7.21 18.87
C ILE A 236 6.78 -6.35 20.11
N TYR A 237 5.75 -6.69 20.89
CA TYR A 237 5.39 -6.05 22.14
C TYR A 237 5.33 -7.08 23.27
N PRO A 238 5.62 -6.67 24.53
CA PRO A 238 5.45 -7.53 25.69
C PRO A 238 3.97 -7.90 25.88
N ILE A 239 3.73 -9.15 26.26
CA ILE A 239 2.37 -9.62 26.60
C ILE A 239 2.16 -9.35 28.08
N GLU A 240 1.68 -8.16 28.45
CA GLU A 240 1.59 -7.74 29.86
C GLU A 240 0.20 -7.94 30.52
N GLN A 241 -0.87 -8.25 29.77
CA GLN A 241 -2.22 -8.03 30.30
C GLN A 241 -3.18 -9.21 30.26
N PHE A 242 -2.76 -10.44 29.93
CA PHE A 242 -3.67 -11.58 29.98
C PHE A 242 -3.01 -12.88 30.44
N ASP A 243 -3.79 -13.78 31.04
CA ASP A 243 -3.30 -15.09 31.51
C ASP A 243 -2.91 -16.00 30.34
N LEU A 244 -1.67 -15.85 29.91
CA LEU A 244 -1.07 -16.64 28.85
C LEU A 244 -1.17 -18.16 29.13
N ASN A 245 -1.16 -18.58 30.38
CA ASN A 245 -1.23 -19.99 30.74
C ASN A 245 -2.65 -20.56 30.54
N PHE A 246 -3.69 -19.75 30.81
CA PHE A 246 -5.07 -20.12 30.51
C PHE A 246 -5.24 -20.38 29.02
N TYR A 247 -4.85 -19.43 28.17
CA TYR A 247 -4.97 -19.57 26.72
C TYR A 247 -4.06 -20.64 26.13
N ARG A 248 -2.86 -20.87 26.69
CA ARG A 248 -2.03 -22.01 26.32
C ARG A 248 -2.72 -23.35 26.56
N LYS A 249 -3.43 -23.51 27.70
CA LYS A 249 -4.21 -24.71 28.00
C LYS A 249 -5.40 -24.87 27.04
N ALA A 250 -6.10 -23.78 26.73
CA ALA A 250 -7.18 -23.79 25.74
C ALA A 250 -6.67 -24.21 24.35
N LEU A 251 -5.53 -23.66 23.92
CA LEU A 251 -4.89 -24.00 22.64
C LEU A 251 -4.37 -25.45 22.59
N LEU A 252 -3.93 -26.03 23.71
CA LEU A 252 -3.53 -27.45 23.76
C LEU A 252 -4.70 -28.40 23.47
N LYS A 253 -5.94 -27.98 23.69
CA LYS A 253 -7.13 -28.76 23.31
C LYS A 253 -7.39 -28.74 21.80
N ILE A 254 -6.86 -27.74 21.10
CA ILE A 254 -7.06 -27.53 19.66
C ILE A 254 -5.84 -28.08 18.88
N THR A 255 -4.64 -27.88 19.41
CA THR A 255 -3.38 -28.30 18.75
C THR A 255 -2.26 -28.54 19.76
N GLU A 256 -1.54 -29.65 19.63
CA GLU A 256 -0.36 -30.01 20.46
C GLU A 256 0.91 -29.27 20.03
N GLN A 257 0.88 -28.46 18.98
CA GLN A 257 2.08 -27.90 18.38
C GLN A 257 2.63 -26.69 19.12
N ALA A 258 3.96 -26.61 19.20
CA ALA A 258 4.69 -25.64 20.03
C ALA A 258 4.95 -24.28 19.34
N ASN A 259 4.99 -24.21 17.99
CA ASN A 259 5.38 -23.04 17.24
C ASN A 259 4.20 -22.08 17.02
N LYS A 260 3.80 -21.33 18.03
CA LYS A 260 2.68 -20.39 17.99
C LYS A 260 3.07 -19.02 18.55
N ALA A 261 2.54 -17.97 17.92
CA ALA A 261 2.45 -16.64 18.50
C ALA A 261 1.05 -16.43 19.07
N VAL A 262 0.93 -15.67 20.14
CA VAL A 262 -0.35 -15.39 20.80
C VAL A 262 -0.39 -13.90 21.11
N PHE A 263 -1.49 -13.25 20.78
CA PHE A 263 -1.74 -11.83 21.09
C PHE A 263 -3.22 -11.57 21.39
N LEU A 264 -3.48 -10.52 22.16
CA LEU A 264 -4.84 -10.11 22.59
C LEU A 264 -5.25 -8.85 21.84
N MET A 265 -6.51 -8.81 21.40
CA MET A 265 -7.16 -7.59 20.96
C MET A 265 -8.64 -7.61 21.24
N ASP A 266 -9.18 -6.50 21.72
CA ASP A 266 -10.56 -6.35 22.17
C ASP A 266 -10.92 -7.47 23.17
N ASP A 267 -11.88 -8.28 22.83
CA ASP A 267 -12.33 -9.42 23.65
C ASP A 267 -11.82 -10.78 23.16
N TYR A 268 -10.91 -10.79 22.19
CA TYR A 268 -10.44 -12.01 21.55
C TYR A 268 -8.94 -12.23 21.71
N VAL A 269 -8.55 -13.49 21.82
CA VAL A 269 -7.17 -13.93 21.75
C VAL A 269 -6.91 -14.57 20.40
N TYR A 270 -5.90 -14.10 19.74
CA TYR A 270 -5.45 -14.65 18.47
C TYR A 270 -4.25 -15.54 18.72
N ALA A 271 -4.29 -16.74 18.19
CA ALA A 271 -3.16 -17.65 18.21
C ALA A 271 -2.80 -18.09 16.80
N ILE A 272 -1.53 -17.98 16.45
CA ILE A 272 -1.04 -18.32 15.12
C ILE A 272 -0.11 -19.51 15.25
N LEU A 273 -0.43 -20.58 14.55
CA LEU A 273 0.41 -21.74 14.41
C LEU A 273 1.18 -21.67 13.09
N TYR A 274 2.49 -21.81 13.16
CA TYR A 274 3.38 -21.81 11.99
C TYR A 274 3.74 -23.25 11.60
N GLN A 275 3.28 -23.70 10.43
CA GLN A 275 3.50 -25.06 9.92
C GLN A 275 3.83 -25.06 8.43
N ASN A 276 4.86 -25.78 8.00
CA ASN A 276 5.08 -26.20 6.60
C ASN A 276 4.61 -25.19 5.53
N GLN A 277 5.09 -23.95 5.63
CA GLN A 277 4.71 -22.83 4.74
C GLN A 277 3.23 -22.39 4.83
N LYS A 278 2.57 -22.68 5.95
CA LYS A 278 1.22 -22.23 6.25
C LYS A 278 1.19 -21.57 7.62
N GLN A 279 0.25 -20.65 7.80
CA GLN A 279 -0.18 -20.17 9.10
C GLN A 279 -1.61 -20.62 9.33
N ILE A 280 -1.88 -21.12 10.54
CA ILE A 280 -3.24 -21.39 10.99
C ILE A 280 -3.54 -20.38 12.10
N TRP A 281 -4.53 -19.54 11.89
CA TRP A 281 -4.96 -18.52 12.82
C TRP A 281 -6.19 -19.02 13.57
N TYR A 282 -6.11 -19.05 14.89
CA TYR A 282 -7.22 -19.38 15.78
C TYR A 282 -7.66 -18.10 16.47
N THR A 283 -8.96 -17.82 16.43
CA THR A 283 -9.58 -16.75 17.21
C THR A 283 -10.30 -17.38 18.40
N LEU A 284 -9.91 -17.00 19.60
CA LEU A 284 -10.45 -17.49 20.85
C LEU A 284 -11.22 -16.38 21.58
N ASN A 285 -12.40 -16.68 22.13
CA ASN A 285 -13.08 -15.76 23.02
C ASN A 285 -12.42 -15.70 24.42
N ARG A 286 -12.91 -14.85 25.31
CA ARG A 286 -12.39 -14.71 26.69
C ARG A 286 -12.45 -16.00 27.50
N GLU A 287 -13.36 -16.90 27.14
CA GLU A 287 -13.53 -18.23 27.79
C GLU A 287 -12.54 -19.27 27.24
N GLY A 288 -11.71 -18.91 26.25
CA GLY A 288 -10.76 -19.80 25.61
C GLY A 288 -11.37 -20.76 24.59
N THR A 289 -12.62 -20.49 24.15
CA THR A 289 -13.27 -21.27 23.10
C THR A 289 -12.83 -20.74 21.73
N CYS A 290 -12.43 -21.63 20.83
CA CYS A 290 -12.13 -21.28 19.45
C CYS A 290 -13.44 -20.97 18.70
N ILE A 291 -13.54 -19.78 18.16
CA ILE A 291 -14.72 -19.30 17.42
C ILE A 291 -14.46 -19.16 15.93
N ASP A 292 -13.18 -19.12 15.51
CA ASP A 292 -12.79 -19.06 14.11
C ASP A 292 -11.42 -19.70 13.88
N GLU A 293 -11.25 -20.31 12.70
CA GLU A 293 -10.01 -20.87 12.23
C GLU A 293 -9.78 -20.46 10.77
N THR A 294 -8.69 -19.75 10.51
CA THR A 294 -8.31 -19.30 9.16
C THR A 294 -6.93 -19.86 8.79
N VAL A 295 -6.81 -20.46 7.60
CA VAL A 295 -5.55 -20.96 7.06
C VAL A 295 -5.01 -20.02 6.00
N ILE A 296 -3.78 -19.54 6.21
CA ILE A 296 -3.03 -18.73 5.24
C ILE A 296 -1.90 -19.60 4.69
N SER A 297 -1.92 -19.85 3.38
CA SER A 297 -0.85 -20.58 2.69
C SER A 297 0.10 -19.59 2.01
N TYR A 298 1.40 -19.84 2.13
CA TYR A 298 2.39 -19.08 1.37
C TYR A 298 2.60 -19.76 0.02
N THR A 299 2.20 -19.11 -1.06
CA THR A 299 2.66 -19.48 -2.40
C THR A 299 4.14 -19.15 -2.53
N LYS A 300 4.87 -20.03 -3.24
CA LYS A 300 6.31 -19.84 -3.54
C LYS A 300 6.52 -18.67 -4.47
#